data_d5d63e573cd5f7903115968f2ae504ff
#
_entry.id   d5d63e573cd5f7903115968f2ae504ff
#
_cell.length_a   1.000
_cell.length_b   1.000
_cell.length_c   1.000
_cell.angle_alpha   90.00
_cell.angle_beta   90.00
_cell.angle_gamma   90.00
#
_symmetry.space_group_name_H-M   'P 1'
#
loop_
_entity.id
_entity.type
_entity.pdbx_description
1 polymer ?
#
loop_
_entity_poly.entity_id
_entity_poly.type
_entity_poly.pdbx_seq_one_letter_code
_entity_poly.pdbx_strand_id
1 'polypeptide(L)'
;MEDSISIEGARQNNLRNLSLELPLGELTVITGVSGSGKSSLAFDTIYAEGQRRYVETFSPYARQFLERMDKPQVDAIRGIPPAIAIEQSNPVRTSRSTVGTMTELNDYLKLLYARVATLHCRGCDRPVSADS
;
A
#
# COMPACT_ATOMS: atom_id res chain seq x y z
N MET A 1 -24.07 9.81 -14.93
CA MET A 1 -22.90 9.36 -14.15
C MET A 1 -21.80 9.11 -15.15
N GLU A 2 -20.58 9.49 -14.84
CA GLU A 2 -19.45 9.11 -15.71
C GLU A 2 -19.23 7.59 -15.51
N ASP A 3 -19.32 6.83 -16.59
CA ASP A 3 -19.16 5.36 -16.55
C ASP A 3 -17.71 4.94 -16.85
N SER A 4 -16.81 5.91 -16.99
CA SER A 4 -15.39 5.69 -17.28
C SER A 4 -14.49 6.74 -16.63
N ILE A 5 -13.22 6.36 -16.41
CA ILE A 5 -12.13 7.28 -16.09
C ILE A 5 -11.50 7.73 -17.41
N SER A 6 -11.57 9.02 -17.71
CA SER A 6 -10.93 9.61 -18.88
C SER A 6 -9.59 10.23 -18.49
N ILE A 7 -8.53 9.87 -19.18
CA ILE A 7 -7.17 10.36 -18.98
C ILE A 7 -6.71 11.05 -20.27
N GLU A 8 -6.26 12.29 -20.17
CA GLU A 8 -5.77 13.08 -21.31
C GLU A 8 -4.33 13.52 -21.06
N GLY A 9 -3.43 13.19 -21.95
CA GLY A 9 -2.07 13.72 -21.97
C GLY A 9 -1.18 13.29 -20.80
N ALA A 10 -1.23 12.04 -20.37
CA ALA A 10 -0.38 11.52 -19.29
C ALA A 10 1.09 11.46 -19.73
N ARG A 11 1.97 12.13 -18.95
CA ARG A 11 3.42 12.26 -19.21
C ARG A 11 4.25 11.89 -17.98
N GLN A 12 3.64 11.24 -17.00
CA GLN A 12 4.34 10.83 -15.79
C GLN A 12 5.46 9.82 -16.09
N ASN A 13 6.64 10.05 -15.57
CA ASN A 13 7.83 9.23 -15.80
C ASN A 13 8.12 9.00 -17.31
N ASN A 14 7.95 7.76 -17.78
CA ASN A 14 8.20 7.39 -19.18
C ASN A 14 6.95 7.37 -20.06
N LEU A 15 5.80 7.84 -19.58
CA LEU A 15 4.61 7.97 -20.40
C LEU A 15 4.76 9.08 -21.45
N ARG A 16 4.33 8.78 -22.67
CA ARG A 16 4.52 9.68 -23.84
C ARG A 16 3.19 10.29 -24.28
N ASN A 17 2.66 11.21 -23.48
CA ASN A 17 1.42 11.91 -23.79
C ASN A 17 0.24 10.95 -24.05
N LEU A 18 0.09 9.96 -23.14
CA LEU A 18 -0.89 8.91 -23.28
C LEU A 18 -2.29 9.44 -22.94
N SER A 19 -3.28 9.18 -23.82
CA SER A 19 -4.69 9.43 -23.55
C SER A 19 -5.48 8.15 -23.73
N LEU A 20 -6.36 7.83 -22.77
CA LEU A 20 -7.18 6.62 -22.77
C LEU A 20 -8.41 6.78 -21.88
N GLU A 21 -9.38 5.89 -22.09
CA GLU A 21 -10.55 5.71 -21.24
C GLU A 21 -10.54 4.32 -20.59
N LEU A 22 -10.87 4.27 -19.30
CA LEU A 22 -10.97 3.06 -18.52
C LEU A 22 -12.40 2.91 -18.01
N PRO A 23 -13.10 1.81 -18.27
CA PRO A 23 -14.46 1.62 -17.79
C PRO A 23 -14.47 1.48 -16.26
N LEU A 24 -15.49 2.03 -15.61
CA LEU A 24 -15.75 1.84 -14.19
C LEU A 24 -16.55 0.56 -13.96
N GLY A 25 -16.33 -0.08 -12.82
CA GLY A 25 -17.05 -1.31 -12.44
C GLY A 25 -16.60 -2.56 -13.16
N GLU A 26 -15.52 -2.49 -13.94
CA GLU A 26 -14.95 -3.63 -14.67
C GLU A 26 -13.52 -3.93 -14.22
N LEU A 27 -13.08 -5.16 -14.47
CA LEU A 27 -11.69 -5.57 -14.25
C LEU A 27 -10.82 -5.15 -15.44
N THR A 28 -9.97 -4.15 -15.24
CA THR A 28 -8.99 -3.72 -16.25
C THR A 28 -7.63 -4.30 -15.95
N VAL A 29 -7.00 -4.97 -16.93
CA VAL A 29 -5.66 -5.56 -16.81
C VAL A 29 -4.66 -4.77 -17.65
N ILE A 30 -3.62 -4.23 -17.00
CA ILE A 30 -2.53 -3.50 -17.68
C ILE A 30 -1.35 -4.43 -17.86
N THR A 31 -1.03 -4.76 -19.12
CA THR A 31 0.06 -5.68 -19.49
C THR A 31 1.14 -4.97 -20.31
N GLY A 32 2.30 -5.59 -20.41
CA GLY A 32 3.41 -5.08 -21.23
C GLY A 32 4.78 -5.50 -20.68
N VAL A 33 5.82 -5.22 -21.41
CA VAL A 33 7.22 -5.51 -21.03
C VAL A 33 7.65 -4.70 -19.81
N SER A 34 8.70 -5.15 -19.11
CA SER A 34 9.27 -4.38 -18.00
C SER A 34 9.72 -3.00 -18.49
N GLY A 35 9.47 -1.97 -17.68
CA GLY A 35 9.81 -0.58 -18.04
C GLY A 35 8.88 0.10 -19.05
N SER A 36 7.77 -0.53 -19.47
CA SER A 36 6.82 0.07 -20.44
C SER A 36 5.89 1.16 -19.87
N GLY A 37 5.97 1.47 -18.57
CA GLY A 37 5.14 2.50 -17.95
C GLY A 37 3.85 2.01 -17.26
N LYS A 38 3.67 0.69 -17.10
CA LYS A 38 2.48 0.13 -16.44
C LYS A 38 2.26 0.69 -15.03
N SER A 39 3.31 0.67 -14.21
CA SER A 39 3.28 1.22 -12.85
C SER A 39 3.11 2.74 -12.87
N SER A 40 3.75 3.43 -13.81
CA SER A 40 3.60 4.88 -13.96
C SER A 40 2.18 5.28 -14.33
N LEU A 41 1.45 4.47 -15.11
CA LEU A 41 0.05 4.71 -15.39
C LEU A 41 -0.83 4.37 -14.18
N ALA A 42 -0.70 3.16 -13.62
CA ALA A 42 -1.60 2.67 -12.57
C ALA A 42 -1.38 3.40 -11.23
N PHE A 43 -0.14 3.49 -10.76
CA PHE A 43 0.19 4.03 -9.44
C PHE A 43 0.54 5.52 -9.48
N ASP A 44 1.48 5.93 -10.34
CA ASP A 44 2.00 7.29 -10.34
C ASP A 44 1.07 8.29 -11.06
N THR A 45 0.05 7.81 -11.78
CA THR A 45 -0.93 8.66 -12.46
C THR A 45 -2.34 8.46 -11.88
N ILE A 46 -2.95 7.29 -12.06
CA ILE A 46 -4.35 7.06 -11.68
C ILE A 46 -4.50 7.05 -10.16
N TYR A 47 -3.77 6.17 -9.46
CA TYR A 47 -3.87 6.09 -8.01
C TYR A 47 -3.45 7.40 -7.34
N ALA A 48 -2.34 8.00 -7.77
CA ALA A 48 -1.85 9.26 -7.20
C ALA A 48 -2.89 10.39 -7.30
N GLU A 49 -3.56 10.55 -8.45
CA GLU A 49 -4.60 11.57 -8.62
C GLU A 49 -5.87 11.24 -7.82
N GLY A 50 -6.30 9.97 -7.79
CA GLY A 50 -7.45 9.53 -6.99
C GLY A 50 -7.23 9.76 -5.51
N GLN A 51 -6.06 9.38 -4.99
CA GLN A 51 -5.68 9.59 -3.60
C GLN A 51 -5.54 11.08 -3.28
N ARG A 52 -4.90 11.87 -4.15
CA ARG A 52 -4.75 13.32 -3.96
C ARG A 52 -6.11 13.99 -3.83
N ARG A 53 -7.05 13.73 -4.73
CA ARG A 53 -8.41 14.28 -4.66
C ARG A 53 -9.17 13.83 -3.43
N TYR A 54 -9.03 12.57 -3.05
CA TYR A 54 -9.65 12.04 -1.84
C TYR A 54 -9.13 12.75 -0.59
N VAL A 55 -7.81 12.90 -0.45
CA VAL A 55 -7.20 13.63 0.67
C VAL A 55 -7.64 15.10 0.72
N GLU A 56 -7.87 15.74 -0.42
CA GLU A 56 -8.36 17.12 -0.48
C GLU A 56 -9.77 17.30 0.13
N THR A 57 -10.56 16.24 0.22
CA THR A 57 -11.89 16.29 0.86
C THR A 57 -11.83 16.35 2.39
N PHE A 58 -10.69 16.03 3.00
CA PHE A 58 -10.52 16.07 4.45
C PHE A 58 -10.29 17.47 4.99
N SER A 59 -10.54 17.65 6.30
CA SER A 59 -10.23 18.90 6.97
C SER A 59 -8.72 19.23 6.93
N PRO A 60 -8.32 20.51 7.02
CA PRO A 60 -6.91 20.88 7.04
C PRO A 60 -6.10 20.18 8.15
N TYR A 61 -6.73 19.93 9.29
CA TYR A 61 -6.10 19.19 10.39
C TYR A 61 -5.83 17.72 10.02
N ALA A 62 -6.83 17.02 9.49
CA ALA A 62 -6.68 15.62 9.09
C ALA A 62 -5.63 15.44 7.98
N ARG A 63 -5.53 16.40 7.04
CA ARG A 63 -4.53 16.37 5.97
C ARG A 63 -3.07 16.40 6.44
N GLN A 64 -2.79 16.87 7.66
CA GLN A 64 -1.43 16.89 8.21
C GLN A 64 -0.90 15.49 8.55
N PHE A 65 -1.78 14.54 8.77
CA PHE A 65 -1.44 13.15 9.13
C PHE A 65 -1.47 12.19 7.94
N LEU A 66 -1.92 12.65 6.76
CA LEU A 66 -2.02 11.85 5.56
C LEU A 66 -0.86 12.12 4.62
N GLU A 67 -0.33 11.06 4.02
CA GLU A 67 0.67 11.20 2.96
C GLU A 67 0.06 11.96 1.77
N ARG A 68 0.75 13.00 1.35
CA ARG A 68 0.36 13.76 0.17
C ARG A 68 1.02 13.15 -1.05
N MET A 69 0.21 12.82 -2.04
CA MET A 69 0.69 12.48 -3.37
C MET A 69 0.91 13.74 -4.19
N ASP A 70 2.03 13.79 -4.90
CA ASP A 70 2.28 14.86 -5.86
C ASP A 70 1.27 14.79 -7.01
N LYS A 71 0.93 15.93 -7.56
CA LYS A 71 0.06 15.99 -8.73
C LYS A 71 0.76 15.35 -9.92
N PRO A 72 0.19 14.31 -10.55
CA PRO A 72 0.80 13.68 -11.70
C PRO A 72 0.89 14.62 -12.91
N GLN A 73 1.86 14.37 -13.77
CA GLN A 73 2.03 15.10 -15.02
C GLN A 73 1.00 14.63 -16.08
N VAL A 74 -0.16 15.23 -16.06
CA VAL A 74 -1.30 14.90 -16.91
C VAL A 74 -2.08 16.17 -17.22
N ASP A 75 -2.64 16.27 -18.43
CA ASP A 75 -3.45 17.43 -18.80
C ASP A 75 -4.81 17.43 -18.08
N ALA A 76 -5.50 16.29 -18.11
CA ALA A 76 -6.75 16.13 -17.37
C ALA A 76 -7.00 14.65 -16.97
N ILE A 77 -7.64 14.44 -15.82
CA ILE A 77 -8.26 13.18 -15.43
C ILE A 77 -9.66 13.47 -14.94
N ARG A 78 -10.66 12.77 -15.51
CA ARG A 78 -12.09 12.92 -15.16
C ARG A 78 -12.64 11.56 -14.73
N GLY A 79 -13.73 11.57 -13.96
CA GLY A 79 -14.43 10.35 -13.53
C GLY A 79 -13.68 9.48 -12.54
N ILE A 80 -12.58 9.95 -11.93
CA ILE A 80 -11.78 9.15 -11.01
C ILE A 80 -12.43 9.06 -9.62
N PRO A 81 -12.74 7.84 -9.14
CA PRO A 81 -13.25 7.62 -7.78
C PRO A 81 -12.11 7.66 -6.75
N PRO A 82 -12.43 7.68 -5.44
CA PRO A 82 -11.45 7.42 -4.39
C PRO A 82 -10.72 6.10 -4.66
N ALA A 83 -9.39 6.13 -4.65
CA ALA A 83 -8.57 5.00 -5.05
C ALA A 83 -7.88 4.34 -3.86
N ILE A 84 -7.75 3.01 -3.92
CA ILE A 84 -6.97 2.20 -3.00
C ILE A 84 -5.94 1.42 -3.82
N ALA A 85 -4.68 1.44 -3.40
CA ALA A 85 -3.63 0.64 -4.01
C ALA A 85 -3.20 -0.48 -3.06
N ILE A 86 -2.99 -1.68 -3.61
CA ILE A 86 -2.36 -2.79 -2.92
C ILE A 86 -1.10 -3.13 -3.68
N GLU A 87 0.04 -2.86 -3.08
CA GLU A 87 1.35 -3.11 -3.68
C GLU A 87 2.04 -4.29 -3.01
N GLN A 88 2.78 -5.05 -3.79
CA GLN A 88 3.72 -6.03 -3.27
C GLN A 88 4.99 -5.30 -2.85
N SER A 89 4.93 -4.52 -1.76
CA SER A 89 6.08 -3.87 -1.18
C SER A 89 6.69 -4.72 -0.07
N ASN A 90 8.00 -4.58 0.15
CA ASN A 90 8.62 -5.14 1.34
C ASN A 90 8.37 -4.18 2.51
N PRO A 91 7.47 -4.50 3.46
CA PRO A 91 7.10 -3.59 4.55
C PRO A 91 8.20 -3.43 5.61
N VAL A 92 9.38 -4.01 5.42
CA VAL A 92 10.50 -3.92 6.36
C VAL A 92 11.00 -2.49 6.44
N ARG A 93 10.50 -1.74 7.42
CA ARG A 93 10.88 -0.32 7.66
C ARG A 93 12.17 -0.18 8.46
N THR A 94 12.58 -1.21 9.20
CA THR A 94 13.80 -1.20 10.02
C THR A 94 14.50 -2.55 9.98
N SER A 95 15.84 -2.57 10.20
CA SER A 95 16.63 -3.80 10.30
C SER A 95 16.21 -4.73 11.45
N ARG A 96 15.36 -4.26 12.37
CA ARG A 96 14.82 -5.02 13.50
C ARG A 96 13.41 -5.57 13.27
N SER A 97 12.80 -5.27 12.14
CA SER A 97 11.47 -5.78 11.80
C SER A 97 11.55 -7.24 11.37
N THR A 98 10.74 -8.08 12.00
CA THR A 98 10.53 -9.48 11.64
C THR A 98 9.11 -9.69 11.14
N VAL A 99 8.84 -10.82 10.46
CA VAL A 99 7.47 -11.16 10.04
C VAL A 99 6.53 -11.13 11.25
N GLY A 100 6.94 -11.73 12.38
CA GLY A 100 6.12 -11.76 13.59
C GLY A 100 5.77 -10.39 14.17
N THR A 101 6.68 -9.39 14.07
CA THR A 101 6.41 -8.02 14.53
C THR A 101 5.59 -7.23 13.53
N MET A 102 5.73 -7.49 12.24
CA MET A 102 4.99 -6.80 11.17
C MET A 102 3.53 -7.26 11.08
N THR A 103 3.27 -8.54 11.41
CA THR A 103 1.94 -9.15 11.38
C THR A 103 1.25 -9.15 12.75
N GLU A 104 1.90 -8.57 13.79
CA GLU A 104 1.45 -8.60 15.20
C GLU A 104 1.35 -10.02 15.80
N LEU A 105 1.72 -11.07 15.05
CA LEU A 105 1.72 -12.46 15.53
C LEU A 105 2.64 -12.68 16.73
N ASN A 106 3.68 -11.88 16.87
CA ASN A 106 4.64 -11.99 17.96
C ASN A 106 3.99 -11.81 19.34
N ASP A 107 3.00 -10.95 19.47
CA ASP A 107 2.31 -10.70 20.74
C ASP A 107 1.38 -11.88 21.11
N TYR A 108 0.71 -12.46 20.12
CA TYR A 108 -0.04 -13.70 20.33
C TYR A 108 0.87 -14.88 20.70
N LEU A 109 2.03 -15.01 20.05
CA LEU A 109 3.01 -16.05 20.39
C LEU A 109 3.56 -15.89 21.81
N LYS A 110 3.87 -14.66 22.24
CA LYS A 110 4.28 -14.39 23.62
C LYS A 110 3.23 -14.86 24.63
N LEU A 111 1.96 -14.55 24.39
CA LEU A 111 0.86 -14.99 25.26
C LEU A 111 0.71 -16.51 25.25
N LEU A 112 0.80 -17.14 24.10
CA LEU A 112 0.72 -18.59 23.96
C LEU A 112 1.85 -19.28 24.74
N TYR A 113 3.09 -18.88 24.51
CA TYR A 113 4.25 -19.44 25.18
C TYR A 113 4.19 -19.24 26.70
N ALA A 114 3.76 -18.07 27.17
CA ALA A 114 3.60 -17.80 28.60
C ALA A 114 2.55 -18.71 29.28
N ARG A 115 1.59 -19.25 28.51
CA ARG A 115 0.50 -20.06 29.05
C ARG A 115 0.75 -21.58 28.94
N VAL A 116 1.38 -22.04 27.86
CA VAL A 116 1.46 -23.47 27.53
C VAL A 116 2.89 -23.99 27.37
N ALA A 117 3.90 -23.14 27.29
CA ALA A 117 5.26 -23.56 27.10
C ALA A 117 5.92 -24.01 28.41
N THR A 118 6.80 -24.99 28.34
CA THR A 118 7.69 -25.38 29.42
C THR A 118 9.03 -24.67 29.26
N LEU A 119 9.43 -23.90 30.27
CA LEU A 119 10.73 -23.25 30.28
C LEU A 119 11.83 -24.25 30.56
N HIS A 120 12.89 -24.31 29.78
CA HIS A 120 14.05 -25.11 29.99
C HIS A 120 15.29 -24.27 30.33
N CYS A 121 16.09 -24.72 31.26
CA CYS A 121 17.34 -24.05 31.59
C CYS A 121 18.33 -24.14 30.43
N ARG A 122 18.90 -23.00 30.01
CA ARG A 122 19.85 -22.94 28.89
C ARG A 122 21.19 -23.68 29.15
N GLY A 123 21.55 -23.90 30.43
CA GLY A 123 22.82 -24.55 30.79
C GLY A 123 22.73 -26.07 30.99
N CYS A 124 21.57 -26.59 31.45
CA CYS A 124 21.42 -28.02 31.78
C CYS A 124 20.16 -28.65 31.17
N ASP A 125 19.41 -27.93 30.38
CA ASP A 125 18.18 -28.33 29.67
C ASP A 125 17.10 -28.98 30.58
N ARG A 126 17.15 -28.73 31.89
CA ARG A 126 16.10 -29.17 32.81
C ARG A 126 14.91 -28.21 32.78
N PRO A 127 13.69 -28.74 32.91
CA PRO A 127 12.52 -27.88 33.04
C PRO A 127 12.62 -27.02 34.31
N VAL A 128 12.23 -25.74 34.18
CA VAL A 128 12.23 -24.78 35.28
C VAL A 128 10.79 -24.45 35.59
N SER A 129 10.38 -24.62 36.86
CA SER A 129 9.10 -24.12 37.36
C SER A 129 9.31 -22.81 38.10
N ALA A 130 8.29 -21.91 38.02
CA ALA A 130 8.27 -20.74 38.86
C ALA A 130 8.04 -21.22 40.34
N ASP A 131 8.93 -20.81 41.22
CA ASP A 131 8.68 -21.01 42.67
C ASP A 131 7.59 -20.03 43.10
N SER A 132 6.57 -20.55 43.75
CA SER A 132 5.42 -19.79 44.28
C SER A 132 5.76 -19.11 45.58
#